data_7896d8fba78b8b97b58b6f823372225c
#
_entry.id   7896d8fba78b8b97b58b6f823372225c
#
_cell.length_a   1.000
_cell.length_b   1.000
_cell.length_c   1.000
_cell.angle_alpha   90.00
_cell.angle_beta   90.00
_cell.angle_gamma   90.00
#
_symmetry.space_group_name_H-M   'P 1'
#
loop_
_entity.id
_entity.type
_entity.pdbx_description
1 polymer ?
#
loop_
_entity_poly.entity_id
_entity_poly.type
_entity_poly.pdbx_seq_one_letter_code
_entity_poly.pdbx_strand_id
1 'polypeptide(L)'
;MFDKLDDMLIHYEELMRMLGDPDVTQDTKRFTKLMKEQAELAPIVEAYKQYKQAKQDVEDSLAMLEEENDEEMREMAKEELSDAKKRIEELEHELKILLLPKDPNDDKNIILEIRAGAGGDEAALFAAELYRMYSNYADSQHWKVEIISINENGIGGFKEVVAIVTGKGAYSKLKYESGVHRVQRVPETESGGRIHTSTATVAVMPEAEEVDVQIDMNDCRIDVMRASCNGGQCVNTTDSAVRLTHYPTGIVIYSQTEKSQLQNKEKAFRLLRSKLYDLELEKRQNSEAEERRSQIGTGDRSEKIRTYNFPQGRVTDHRIKLTLYKIDSIMNGDIQELLDNLIAADQAAKLAKMNEN
;
A
#
# COMPACT_ATOMS: atom_id res chain seq x y z
N MET A 1 -18.45 -12.93 -15.27
CA MET A 1 -18.14 -11.55 -14.88
C MET A 1 -19.42 -10.84 -14.45
N PHE A 2 -20.45 -10.78 -15.27
CA PHE A 2 -21.69 -10.05 -14.98
C PHE A 2 -22.48 -10.62 -13.79
N ASP A 3 -22.53 -11.95 -13.61
CA ASP A 3 -23.19 -12.57 -12.44
C ASP A 3 -22.59 -12.06 -11.11
N LYS A 4 -21.26 -11.90 -11.06
CA LYS A 4 -20.59 -11.33 -9.87
C LYS A 4 -20.94 -9.86 -9.65
N LEU A 5 -21.19 -9.09 -10.71
CA LEU A 5 -21.58 -7.69 -10.60
C LEU A 5 -23.03 -7.54 -10.10
N ASP A 6 -23.91 -8.45 -10.47
CA ASP A 6 -25.27 -8.49 -9.91
C ASP A 6 -25.25 -8.84 -8.42
N ASP A 7 -24.42 -9.82 -7.99
CA ASP A 7 -24.23 -10.15 -6.59
C ASP A 7 -23.67 -8.94 -5.79
N MET A 8 -22.71 -8.21 -6.37
CA MET A 8 -22.15 -7.00 -5.76
C MET A 8 -23.18 -5.88 -5.62
N LEU A 9 -24.08 -5.72 -6.60
CA LEU A 9 -25.16 -4.76 -6.54
C LEU A 9 -26.13 -5.08 -5.40
N ILE A 10 -26.54 -6.35 -5.27
CA ILE A 10 -27.42 -6.82 -4.19
C ILE A 10 -26.74 -6.58 -2.83
N HIS A 11 -25.48 -6.95 -2.71
CA HIS A 11 -24.71 -6.75 -1.48
C HIS A 11 -24.57 -5.26 -1.10
N TYR A 12 -24.34 -4.39 -2.08
CA TYR A 12 -24.30 -2.95 -1.86
C TYR A 12 -25.65 -2.40 -1.34
N GLU A 13 -26.77 -2.87 -1.89
CA GLU A 13 -28.09 -2.47 -1.43
C GLU A 13 -28.38 -2.96 0.00
N GLU A 14 -27.91 -4.16 0.36
CA GLU A 14 -27.96 -4.66 1.73
C GLU A 14 -27.13 -3.82 2.69
N LEU A 15 -25.89 -3.46 2.29
CA LEU A 15 -25.02 -2.57 3.07
C LEU A 15 -25.67 -1.20 3.30
N MET A 16 -26.28 -0.61 2.28
CA MET A 16 -26.99 0.67 2.41
C MET A 16 -28.18 0.56 3.38
N ARG A 17 -28.88 -0.58 3.37
CA ARG A 17 -29.97 -0.85 4.33
C ARG A 17 -29.44 -0.99 5.76
N MET A 18 -28.34 -1.74 5.95
CA MET A 18 -27.70 -1.91 7.26
C MET A 18 -27.16 -0.59 7.82
N LEU A 19 -26.57 0.27 6.97
CA LEU A 19 -26.09 1.59 7.39
C LEU A 19 -27.21 2.54 7.83
N GLY A 20 -28.44 2.32 7.34
CA GLY A 20 -29.64 3.05 7.78
C GLY A 20 -30.23 2.55 9.11
N ASP A 21 -29.74 1.45 9.67
CA ASP A 21 -30.25 0.87 10.93
C ASP A 21 -29.67 1.64 12.13
N PRO A 22 -30.53 2.15 13.04
CA PRO A 22 -30.10 2.85 14.25
C PRO A 22 -29.20 2.03 15.16
N ASP A 23 -29.34 0.69 15.20
CA ASP A 23 -28.53 -0.18 16.03
C ASP A 23 -27.08 -0.27 15.54
N VAL A 24 -26.84 -0.17 14.24
CA VAL A 24 -25.51 -0.17 13.64
C VAL A 24 -24.76 1.15 13.88
N THR A 25 -25.50 2.27 13.92
CA THR A 25 -24.89 3.59 14.18
C THR A 25 -24.37 3.76 15.60
N GLN A 26 -24.83 2.94 16.56
CA GLN A 26 -24.33 2.93 17.94
C GLN A 26 -23.00 2.18 18.09
N ASP A 27 -22.71 1.21 17.23
CA ASP A 27 -21.44 0.49 17.22
C ASP A 27 -20.47 1.12 16.22
N THR A 28 -19.63 2.03 16.70
CA THR A 28 -18.67 2.79 15.89
C THR A 28 -17.74 1.88 15.08
N LYS A 29 -17.29 0.75 15.62
CA LYS A 29 -16.38 -0.17 14.90
C LYS A 29 -17.10 -0.87 13.74
N ARG A 30 -18.30 -1.35 13.98
CA ARG A 30 -19.13 -2.01 12.96
C ARG A 30 -19.55 -1.01 11.87
N PHE A 31 -19.97 0.18 12.27
CA PHE A 31 -20.31 1.27 11.34
C PHE A 31 -19.15 1.64 10.44
N THR A 32 -17.95 1.87 10.99
CA THR A 32 -16.74 2.21 10.22
C THR A 32 -16.39 1.11 9.23
N LYS A 33 -16.51 -0.17 9.61
CA LYS A 33 -16.25 -1.30 8.72
C LYS A 33 -17.23 -1.34 7.54
N LEU A 34 -18.52 -1.18 7.81
CA LEU A 34 -19.56 -1.17 6.76
C LEU A 34 -19.43 0.04 5.83
N MET A 35 -19.08 1.21 6.37
CA MET A 35 -18.81 2.41 5.56
C MET A 35 -17.61 2.23 4.63
N LYS A 36 -16.56 1.57 5.10
CA LYS A 36 -15.38 1.26 4.27
C LYS A 36 -15.75 0.31 3.13
N GLU A 37 -16.48 -0.75 3.44
CA GLU A 37 -16.95 -1.74 2.45
C GLU A 37 -17.89 -1.10 1.42
N GLN A 38 -18.80 -0.24 1.86
CA GLN A 38 -19.67 0.54 0.98
C GLN A 38 -18.86 1.47 0.05
N ALA A 39 -17.87 2.18 0.59
CA ALA A 39 -17.02 3.08 -0.20
C ALA A 39 -16.17 2.33 -1.25
N GLU A 40 -15.79 1.08 -0.97
CA GLU A 40 -15.07 0.23 -1.92
C GLU A 40 -15.97 -0.26 -3.07
N LEU A 41 -17.23 -0.59 -2.78
CA LEU A 41 -18.19 -1.10 -3.77
C LEU A 41 -18.87 0.01 -4.57
N ALA A 42 -19.01 1.23 -4.01
CA ALA A 42 -19.74 2.32 -4.63
C ALA A 42 -19.32 2.62 -6.09
N PRO A 43 -18.01 2.76 -6.44
CA PRO A 43 -17.60 3.05 -7.80
C PRO A 43 -17.92 1.90 -8.77
N ILE A 44 -17.83 0.64 -8.32
CA ILE A 44 -18.15 -0.52 -9.14
C ILE A 44 -19.65 -0.56 -9.46
N VAL A 45 -20.48 -0.33 -8.44
CA VAL A 45 -21.95 -0.33 -8.58
C VAL A 45 -22.42 0.82 -9.44
N GLU A 46 -21.81 2.00 -9.30
CA GLU A 46 -22.14 3.18 -10.12
C GLU A 46 -21.83 2.93 -11.60
N ALA A 47 -20.62 2.45 -11.92
CA ALA A 47 -20.24 2.08 -13.28
C ALA A 47 -21.14 0.97 -13.85
N TYR A 48 -21.52 -0.01 -13.03
CA TYR A 48 -22.40 -1.09 -13.45
C TYR A 48 -23.85 -0.63 -13.72
N LYS A 49 -24.37 0.31 -12.92
CA LYS A 49 -25.67 0.92 -13.18
C LYS A 49 -25.68 1.68 -14.51
N GLN A 50 -24.62 2.46 -14.77
CA GLN A 50 -24.47 3.17 -16.03
C GLN A 50 -24.36 2.19 -17.23
N TYR A 51 -23.66 1.07 -17.05
CA TYR A 51 -23.57 0.01 -18.05
C TYR A 51 -24.95 -0.62 -18.36
N LYS A 52 -25.75 -0.92 -17.32
CA LYS A 52 -27.12 -1.42 -17.50
C LYS A 52 -28.01 -0.40 -18.24
N GLN A 53 -27.86 0.89 -17.88
CA GLN A 53 -28.60 1.95 -18.56
C GLN A 53 -28.19 2.04 -20.03
N ALA A 54 -26.89 2.05 -20.33
CA ALA A 54 -26.43 2.09 -21.73
C ALA A 54 -26.89 0.87 -22.55
N LYS A 55 -27.00 -0.31 -21.94
CA LYS A 55 -27.61 -1.48 -22.58
C LYS A 55 -29.10 -1.29 -22.89
N GLN A 56 -29.84 -0.71 -21.94
CA GLN A 56 -31.25 -0.41 -22.14
C GLN A 56 -31.41 0.64 -23.25
N ASP A 57 -30.56 1.67 -23.27
CA ASP A 57 -30.56 2.69 -24.33
C ASP A 57 -30.32 2.06 -25.72
N VAL A 58 -29.47 1.03 -25.83
CA VAL A 58 -29.27 0.27 -27.08
C VAL A 58 -30.53 -0.48 -27.49
N GLU A 59 -31.18 -1.18 -26.53
CA GLU A 59 -32.42 -1.93 -26.80
C GLU A 59 -33.56 -0.97 -27.23
N ASP A 60 -33.70 0.14 -26.53
CA ASP A 60 -34.73 1.18 -26.84
C ASP A 60 -34.49 1.83 -28.21
N SER A 61 -33.22 2.16 -28.54
CA SER A 61 -32.86 2.72 -29.84
C SER A 61 -33.07 1.72 -30.98
N LEU A 62 -32.83 0.41 -30.76
CA LEU A 62 -33.13 -0.63 -31.75
C LEU A 62 -34.61 -0.81 -31.97
N ALA A 63 -35.43 -0.81 -30.91
CA ALA A 63 -36.87 -0.89 -30.98
C ALA A 63 -37.44 0.33 -31.75
N MET A 64 -36.92 1.54 -31.46
CA MET A 64 -37.31 2.75 -32.16
C MET A 64 -36.97 2.70 -33.67
N LEU A 65 -35.83 2.11 -34.06
CA LEU A 65 -35.45 1.91 -35.45
C LEU A 65 -36.34 0.94 -36.20
N GLU A 66 -36.98 -0.02 -35.51
CA GLU A 66 -37.88 -1.01 -36.09
C GLU A 66 -39.31 -0.45 -36.24
N GLU A 67 -39.76 0.34 -35.27
CA GLU A 67 -41.15 0.82 -35.21
C GLU A 67 -41.36 2.16 -35.92
N GLU A 68 -40.34 3.05 -36.01
CA GLU A 68 -40.48 4.39 -36.51
C GLU A 68 -40.21 4.47 -38.01
N ASN A 69 -41.11 5.21 -38.74
CA ASN A 69 -41.02 5.43 -40.18
C ASN A 69 -40.49 6.81 -40.57
N ASP A 70 -40.38 7.74 -39.61
CA ASP A 70 -39.84 9.08 -39.83
C ASP A 70 -38.32 9.03 -39.96
N GLU A 71 -37.80 9.61 -41.05
CA GLU A 71 -36.38 9.55 -41.41
C GLU A 71 -35.50 10.35 -40.42
N GLU A 72 -36.00 11.49 -39.91
CA GLU A 72 -35.29 12.29 -38.88
C GLU A 72 -35.18 11.54 -37.56
N MET A 73 -36.29 10.91 -37.11
CA MET A 73 -36.29 10.10 -35.86
C MET A 73 -35.39 8.88 -35.98
N ARG A 74 -35.31 8.26 -37.14
CA ARG A 74 -34.40 7.13 -37.39
C ARG A 74 -32.93 7.56 -37.41
N GLU A 75 -32.60 8.77 -37.91
CA GLU A 75 -31.22 9.25 -37.83
C GLU A 75 -30.80 9.53 -36.37
N MET A 76 -31.67 10.16 -35.59
CA MET A 76 -31.43 10.35 -34.15
C MET A 76 -31.22 9.02 -33.42
N ALA A 77 -32.07 8.05 -33.64
CA ALA A 77 -31.95 6.73 -33.05
C ALA A 77 -30.64 6.01 -33.46
N LYS A 78 -30.12 6.22 -34.67
CA LYS A 78 -28.82 5.71 -35.10
C LYS A 78 -27.63 6.38 -34.36
N GLU A 79 -27.70 7.69 -34.16
CA GLU A 79 -26.69 8.44 -33.42
C GLU A 79 -26.68 7.97 -31.95
N GLU A 80 -27.86 7.90 -31.30
CA GLU A 80 -27.99 7.39 -29.92
C GLU A 80 -27.48 5.96 -29.80
N LEU A 81 -27.80 5.10 -30.75
CA LEU A 81 -27.30 3.71 -30.78
C LEU A 81 -25.76 3.65 -30.90
N SER A 82 -25.18 4.51 -31.72
CA SER A 82 -23.73 4.62 -31.91
C SER A 82 -23.04 5.05 -30.61
N ASP A 83 -23.60 6.08 -29.96
CA ASP A 83 -23.02 6.62 -28.72
C ASP A 83 -23.23 5.69 -27.53
N ALA A 84 -24.39 5.04 -27.42
CA ALA A 84 -24.64 4.02 -26.42
C ALA A 84 -23.68 2.81 -26.55
N LYS A 85 -23.37 2.38 -27.79
CA LYS A 85 -22.39 1.30 -28.02
C LYS A 85 -20.98 1.68 -27.61
N LYS A 86 -20.52 2.90 -27.93
CA LYS A 86 -19.21 3.41 -27.48
C LYS A 86 -19.13 3.46 -25.96
N ARG A 87 -20.20 3.98 -25.34
CA ARG A 87 -20.29 4.06 -23.87
C ARG A 87 -20.26 2.69 -23.21
N ILE A 88 -20.87 1.68 -23.82
CA ILE A 88 -20.78 0.29 -23.33
C ILE A 88 -19.34 -0.20 -23.36
N GLU A 89 -18.59 0.01 -24.45
CA GLU A 89 -17.20 -0.42 -24.57
C GLU A 89 -16.29 0.27 -23.51
N GLU A 90 -16.49 1.58 -23.30
CA GLU A 90 -15.78 2.35 -22.29
C GLU A 90 -16.09 1.84 -20.89
N LEU A 91 -17.36 1.64 -20.56
CA LEU A 91 -17.80 1.12 -19.25
C LEU A 91 -17.38 -0.32 -19.01
N GLU A 92 -17.33 -1.17 -20.03
CA GLU A 92 -16.78 -2.52 -19.90
C GLU A 92 -15.27 -2.50 -19.56
N HIS A 93 -14.55 -1.58 -20.16
CA HIS A 93 -13.13 -1.42 -19.84
C HIS A 93 -12.94 -0.87 -18.41
N GLU A 94 -13.72 0.13 -18.03
CA GLU A 94 -13.70 0.71 -16.68
C GLU A 94 -14.07 -0.34 -15.62
N LEU A 95 -15.14 -1.11 -15.84
CA LEU A 95 -15.53 -2.20 -14.94
C LEU A 95 -14.45 -3.27 -14.79
N LYS A 96 -13.75 -3.62 -15.86
CA LYS A 96 -12.61 -4.55 -15.79
C LYS A 96 -11.49 -4.01 -14.90
N ILE A 97 -11.20 -2.71 -14.98
CA ILE A 97 -10.20 -2.04 -14.13
C ILE A 97 -10.66 -2.01 -12.67
N LEU A 98 -11.92 -1.64 -12.42
CA LEU A 98 -12.48 -1.56 -11.07
C LEU A 98 -12.55 -2.92 -10.36
N LEU A 99 -12.69 -4.01 -11.13
CA LEU A 99 -12.69 -5.38 -10.62
C LEU A 99 -11.29 -5.97 -10.38
N LEU A 100 -10.23 -5.25 -10.76
CA LEU A 100 -8.88 -5.69 -10.44
C LEU A 100 -8.70 -5.77 -8.91
N PRO A 101 -8.01 -6.80 -8.42
CA PRO A 101 -7.73 -6.90 -6.99
C PRO A 101 -6.93 -5.67 -6.53
N LYS A 102 -7.52 -4.89 -5.64
CA LYS A 102 -6.86 -3.76 -5.00
C LYS A 102 -5.83 -4.29 -4.00
N ASP A 103 -4.69 -3.63 -3.95
CA ASP A 103 -3.70 -3.91 -2.91
C ASP A 103 -4.25 -3.41 -1.56
N PRO A 104 -4.31 -4.24 -0.52
CA PRO A 104 -4.82 -3.83 0.80
C PRO A 104 -4.02 -2.67 1.41
N ASN A 105 -2.83 -2.40 0.89
CA ASN A 105 -1.98 -1.31 1.35
C ASN A 105 -2.21 0.01 0.60
N ASP A 106 -3.02 0.04 -0.48
CA ASP A 106 -3.18 1.21 -1.34
C ASP A 106 -3.66 2.48 -0.60
N ASP A 107 -4.44 2.31 0.48
CA ASP A 107 -4.93 3.41 1.30
C ASP A 107 -3.99 3.81 2.45
N LYS A 108 -2.88 3.09 2.64
CA LYS A 108 -1.93 3.36 3.73
C LYS A 108 -1.04 4.54 3.42
N ASN A 109 -0.56 5.17 4.49
CA ASN A 109 0.59 6.07 4.42
C ASN A 109 1.84 5.27 4.05
N ILE A 110 2.90 5.97 3.67
CA ILE A 110 4.14 5.33 3.27
C ILE A 110 5.32 5.77 4.11
N ILE A 111 6.27 4.87 4.25
CA ILE A 111 7.64 5.15 4.67
C ILE A 111 8.48 5.19 3.40
N LEU A 112 8.96 6.38 3.07
CA LEU A 112 9.85 6.63 1.94
C LEU A 112 11.30 6.63 2.45
N GLU A 113 12.10 5.69 1.97
CA GLU A 113 13.51 5.59 2.30
C GLU A 113 14.34 5.79 1.02
N ILE A 114 15.26 6.74 1.04
CA ILE A 114 16.17 7.02 -0.07
C ILE A 114 17.60 6.90 0.44
N ARG A 115 18.40 6.08 -0.22
CA ARG A 115 19.82 5.88 0.11
C ARG A 115 20.71 6.16 -1.10
N ALA A 116 21.84 6.79 -0.83
CA ALA A 116 22.92 6.89 -1.82
C ALA A 116 23.45 5.51 -2.16
N GLY A 117 23.54 5.22 -3.46
CA GLY A 117 24.11 3.98 -4.00
C GLY A 117 25.55 4.18 -4.49
N ALA A 118 25.85 3.65 -5.67
CA ALA A 118 27.18 3.80 -6.29
C ALA A 118 27.41 5.23 -6.79
N GLY A 119 28.49 5.89 -6.37
CA GLY A 119 28.86 7.23 -6.85
C GLY A 119 29.38 8.18 -5.78
N GLY A 120 29.48 7.73 -4.52
CA GLY A 120 30.01 8.54 -3.42
C GLY A 120 29.18 9.79 -3.15
N ASP A 121 29.83 10.95 -3.06
CA ASP A 121 29.17 12.22 -2.76
C ASP A 121 28.12 12.63 -3.79
N GLU A 122 28.36 12.34 -5.07
CA GLU A 122 27.38 12.62 -6.12
C GLU A 122 26.09 11.80 -5.96
N ALA A 123 26.21 10.54 -5.52
CA ALA A 123 25.05 9.71 -5.21
C ALA A 123 24.24 10.29 -4.02
N ALA A 124 24.93 10.87 -3.04
CA ALA A 124 24.30 11.51 -1.90
C ALA A 124 23.59 12.82 -2.30
N LEU A 125 24.18 13.62 -3.17
CA LEU A 125 23.54 14.82 -3.72
C LEU A 125 22.29 14.43 -4.55
N PHE A 126 22.39 13.39 -5.35
CA PHE A 126 21.25 12.90 -6.12
C PHE A 126 20.13 12.35 -5.22
N ALA A 127 20.46 11.68 -4.13
CA ALA A 127 19.47 11.23 -3.14
C ALA A 127 18.71 12.42 -2.52
N ALA A 128 19.40 13.52 -2.21
CA ALA A 128 18.77 14.75 -1.72
C ALA A 128 17.84 15.39 -2.77
N GLU A 129 18.22 15.38 -4.03
CA GLU A 129 17.39 15.87 -5.13
C GLU A 129 16.15 15.01 -5.35
N LEU A 130 16.27 13.68 -5.28
CA LEU A 130 15.12 12.77 -5.33
C LEU A 130 14.17 13.02 -4.16
N TYR A 131 14.70 13.21 -2.96
CA TYR A 131 13.86 13.55 -1.79
C TYR A 131 13.11 14.86 -2.04
N ARG A 132 13.76 15.90 -2.55
CA ARG A 132 13.11 17.15 -2.92
C ARG A 132 12.03 16.97 -3.97
N MET A 133 12.31 16.17 -5.00
CA MET A 133 11.33 15.82 -6.05
C MET A 133 10.06 15.18 -5.47
N TYR A 134 10.22 14.19 -4.59
CA TYR A 134 9.06 13.53 -3.96
C TYR A 134 8.34 14.44 -2.96
N SER A 135 9.06 15.29 -2.24
CA SER A 135 8.44 16.26 -1.33
C SER A 135 7.60 17.28 -2.10
N ASN A 136 8.10 17.82 -3.20
CA ASN A 136 7.35 18.75 -4.04
C ASN A 136 6.12 18.05 -4.67
N TYR A 137 6.25 16.80 -5.08
CA TYR A 137 5.11 16.02 -5.57
C TYR A 137 4.07 15.81 -4.47
N ALA A 138 4.49 15.44 -3.26
CA ALA A 138 3.61 15.26 -2.12
C ALA A 138 2.84 16.56 -1.79
N ASP A 139 3.53 17.69 -1.80
CA ASP A 139 2.91 19.01 -1.61
C ASP A 139 1.83 19.30 -2.68
N SER A 140 2.10 18.96 -3.95
CA SER A 140 1.13 19.11 -5.05
C SER A 140 -0.11 18.23 -4.87
N GLN A 141 0.02 17.10 -4.18
CA GLN A 141 -1.06 16.19 -3.85
C GLN A 141 -1.73 16.50 -2.50
N HIS A 142 -1.30 17.56 -1.81
CA HIS A 142 -1.73 17.92 -0.45
C HIS A 142 -1.42 16.84 0.59
N TRP A 143 -0.33 16.09 0.41
CA TRP A 143 0.15 15.11 1.38
C TRP A 143 1.16 15.77 2.32
N LYS A 144 1.20 15.27 3.55
CA LYS A 144 2.15 15.72 4.57
C LYS A 144 3.39 14.84 4.53
N VAL A 145 4.56 15.48 4.53
CA VAL A 145 5.86 14.79 4.59
C VAL A 145 6.53 15.10 5.92
N GLU A 146 6.92 14.08 6.67
CA GLU A 146 7.63 14.19 7.95
C GLU A 146 8.92 13.38 7.89
N ILE A 147 10.06 14.02 8.12
CA ILE A 147 11.36 13.33 8.19
C ILE A 147 11.47 12.61 9.53
N ILE A 148 11.74 11.30 9.48
CA ILE A 148 12.02 10.47 10.67
C ILE A 148 13.50 10.50 10.98
N SER A 149 14.33 10.32 9.95
CA SER A 149 15.78 10.19 10.07
C SER A 149 16.47 10.74 8.83
N ILE A 150 17.60 11.38 9.03
CA ILE A 150 18.44 11.91 7.98
C ILE A 150 19.92 11.69 8.33
N ASN A 151 20.70 11.24 7.35
CA ASN A 151 22.14 11.11 7.46
C ASN A 151 22.79 11.90 6.32
N GLU A 152 23.34 13.08 6.65
CA GLU A 152 23.95 13.98 5.69
C GLU A 152 25.43 13.65 5.45
N ASN A 153 25.95 13.99 4.26
CA ASN A 153 27.37 13.84 3.91
C ASN A 153 28.22 15.10 4.14
N GLY A 154 27.63 16.16 4.71
CA GLY A 154 28.32 17.42 5.02
C GLY A 154 28.46 18.41 3.84
N ILE A 155 28.05 18.05 2.63
CA ILE A 155 28.03 18.92 1.43
C ILE A 155 26.61 19.12 0.87
N GLY A 156 25.58 18.88 1.69
CA GLY A 156 24.17 19.04 1.32
C GLY A 156 23.53 17.82 0.67
N GLY A 157 24.26 16.70 0.56
CA GLY A 157 23.72 15.41 0.11
C GLY A 157 23.28 14.53 1.25
N PHE A 158 22.44 13.53 0.95
CA PHE A 158 21.93 12.56 1.93
C PHE A 158 22.51 11.18 1.64
N LYS A 159 23.26 10.63 2.62
CA LYS A 159 23.61 9.20 2.60
C LYS A 159 22.36 8.35 2.74
N GLU A 160 21.44 8.80 3.60
CA GLU A 160 20.17 8.19 3.84
C GLU A 160 19.17 9.23 4.34
N VAL A 161 17.95 9.16 3.86
CA VAL A 161 16.80 9.89 4.39
C VAL A 161 15.61 8.95 4.50
N VAL A 162 14.92 9.00 5.63
CA VAL A 162 13.69 8.27 5.88
C VAL A 162 12.61 9.26 6.26
N ALA A 163 11.50 9.23 5.54
CA ALA A 163 10.36 10.13 5.78
C ALA A 163 9.04 9.35 5.73
N ILE A 164 8.06 9.80 6.51
CA ILE A 164 6.67 9.37 6.38
C ILE A 164 5.95 10.34 5.45
N VAL A 165 5.22 9.80 4.47
CA VAL A 165 4.30 10.56 3.64
C VAL A 165 2.88 10.15 3.99
N THR A 166 2.13 11.08 4.55
CA THR A 166 0.76 10.87 5.01
C THR A 166 -0.20 11.51 4.03
N GLY A 167 -1.07 10.70 3.42
CA GLY A 167 -2.08 11.20 2.51
C GLY A 167 -2.86 10.08 1.83
N LYS A 168 -4.08 10.40 1.40
CA LYS A 168 -4.94 9.44 0.73
C LYS A 168 -4.31 8.96 -0.59
N GLY A 169 -4.16 7.64 -0.73
CA GLY A 169 -3.61 7.02 -1.93
C GLY A 169 -2.10 7.23 -2.11
N ALA A 170 -1.35 7.60 -1.07
CA ALA A 170 0.08 7.80 -1.15
C ALA A 170 0.81 6.52 -1.58
N TYR A 171 0.47 5.38 -0.98
CA TYR A 171 1.06 4.09 -1.36
C TYR A 171 0.66 3.67 -2.77
N SER A 172 -0.59 3.80 -3.17
CA SER A 172 -1.08 3.40 -4.49
C SER A 172 -0.34 4.08 -5.64
N LYS A 173 0.13 5.32 -5.45
CA LYS A 173 0.89 6.08 -6.45
C LYS A 173 2.40 5.83 -6.34
N LEU A 174 2.98 5.93 -5.15
CA LEU A 174 4.43 5.90 -4.96
C LEU A 174 5.04 4.50 -4.87
N LYS A 175 4.27 3.43 -4.71
CA LYS A 175 4.78 2.05 -4.72
C LYS A 175 5.58 1.70 -5.98
N TYR A 176 5.29 2.35 -7.10
CA TYR A 176 6.00 2.15 -8.36
C TYR A 176 7.36 2.87 -8.42
N GLU A 177 7.69 3.70 -7.44
CA GLU A 177 8.97 4.41 -7.36
C GLU A 177 10.08 3.59 -6.68
N SER A 178 9.74 2.44 -6.10
CA SER A 178 10.72 1.56 -5.48
C SER A 178 11.69 0.97 -6.48
N GLY A 179 12.98 1.06 -6.18
CA GLY A 179 14.05 0.51 -7.01
C GLY A 179 15.27 1.40 -7.10
N VAL A 180 16.14 1.11 -8.09
CA VAL A 180 17.38 1.83 -8.34
C VAL A 180 17.18 2.94 -9.36
N HIS A 181 17.41 4.17 -8.94
CA HIS A 181 17.38 5.36 -9.79
C HIS A 181 18.81 5.73 -10.20
N ARG A 182 19.04 5.94 -11.49
CA ARG A 182 20.35 6.23 -12.06
C ARG A 182 20.39 7.65 -12.61
N VAL A 183 21.43 8.41 -12.24
CA VAL A 183 21.70 9.74 -12.79
C VAL A 183 22.94 9.72 -13.68
N GLN A 184 22.88 10.47 -14.76
CA GLN A 184 23.98 10.73 -15.69
C GLN A 184 24.11 12.23 -15.85
N ARG A 185 25.18 12.79 -15.26
CA ARG A 185 25.54 14.21 -15.37
C ARG A 185 27.01 14.41 -15.05
N VAL A 186 27.51 15.61 -15.31
CA VAL A 186 28.80 16.05 -14.78
C VAL A 186 28.59 16.37 -13.30
N PRO A 187 29.24 15.65 -12.38
CA PRO A 187 29.10 15.94 -10.94
C PRO A 187 29.57 17.34 -10.58
N GLU A 188 28.95 17.99 -9.60
CA GLU A 188 29.45 19.26 -9.03
C GLU A 188 30.85 19.11 -8.42
N THR A 189 31.21 17.91 -8.01
CA THR A 189 32.48 17.52 -7.40
C THR A 189 33.57 17.21 -8.44
N GLU A 190 33.26 17.23 -9.76
CA GLU A 190 34.17 16.87 -10.83
C GLU A 190 34.77 18.11 -11.50
N SER A 191 36.08 18.25 -11.46
CA SER A 191 36.79 19.36 -12.10
C SER A 191 37.08 19.15 -13.60
N GLY A 192 37.01 17.92 -14.10
CA GLY A 192 37.37 17.54 -15.46
C GLY A 192 36.22 17.55 -16.47
N GLY A 193 35.01 17.91 -16.08
CA GLY A 193 33.84 18.00 -16.97
C GLY A 193 33.35 16.66 -17.53
N ARG A 194 33.75 15.54 -16.93
CA ARG A 194 33.35 14.18 -17.38
C ARG A 194 31.96 13.82 -16.85
N ILE A 195 31.17 13.20 -17.72
CA ILE A 195 29.85 12.66 -17.31
C ILE A 195 30.08 11.40 -16.47
N HIS A 196 29.57 11.42 -15.23
CA HIS A 196 29.58 10.27 -14.36
C HIS A 196 28.17 9.66 -14.25
N THR A 197 28.15 8.41 -13.85
CA THR A 197 26.91 7.67 -13.59
C THR A 197 26.86 7.30 -12.12
N SER A 198 25.87 7.85 -11.40
CA SER A 198 25.63 7.57 -9.99
C SER A 198 24.25 6.96 -9.79
N THR A 199 24.04 6.31 -8.66
CA THR A 199 22.76 5.68 -8.33
C THR A 199 22.30 6.07 -6.93
N ALA A 200 20.99 6.13 -6.76
CA ALA A 200 20.32 6.16 -5.46
C ALA A 200 19.22 5.08 -5.45
N THR A 201 18.98 4.49 -4.30
CA THR A 201 17.93 3.51 -4.11
C THR A 201 16.75 4.15 -3.41
N VAL A 202 15.56 3.84 -3.86
CA VAL A 202 14.29 4.28 -3.27
C VAL A 202 13.53 3.05 -2.82
N ALA A 203 13.13 3.01 -1.55
CA ALA A 203 12.22 2.02 -1.04
C ALA A 203 10.94 2.71 -0.57
N VAL A 204 9.80 2.18 -0.97
CA VAL A 204 8.47 2.64 -0.58
C VAL A 204 7.77 1.50 0.12
N MET A 205 7.57 1.64 1.43
CA MET A 205 6.94 0.63 2.26
C MET A 205 5.63 1.19 2.83
N PRO A 206 4.58 0.38 2.97
CA PRO A 206 3.37 0.83 3.65
C PRO A 206 3.66 1.08 5.12
N GLU A 207 3.06 2.14 5.69
CA GLU A 207 3.13 2.38 7.12
C GLU A 207 2.49 1.22 7.87
N ALA A 208 3.20 0.72 8.84
CA ALA A 208 2.80 -0.42 9.62
C ALA A 208 1.75 -0.04 10.68
N GLU A 209 0.69 -0.83 10.79
CA GLU A 209 -0.28 -0.71 11.89
C GLU A 209 0.35 -1.16 13.22
N GLU A 210 -0.15 -0.64 14.34
CA GLU A 210 0.28 -1.10 15.67
C GLU A 210 0.00 -2.60 15.85
N VAL A 211 0.97 -3.30 16.43
CA VAL A 211 0.83 -4.72 16.71
C VAL A 211 -0.03 -4.88 17.96
N ASP A 212 -1.28 -5.31 17.79
CA ASP A 212 -2.15 -5.69 18.91
C ASP A 212 -2.07 -7.20 19.15
N VAL A 213 -1.45 -7.58 20.26
CA VAL A 213 -1.31 -8.99 20.64
C VAL A 213 -2.45 -9.38 21.57
N GLN A 214 -3.43 -10.11 21.03
CA GLN A 214 -4.49 -10.73 21.79
C GLN A 214 -4.06 -12.16 22.18
N ILE A 215 -4.16 -12.47 23.48
CA ILE A 215 -3.88 -13.81 24.01
C ILE A 215 -5.21 -14.55 24.16
N ASP A 216 -5.38 -15.66 23.42
CA ASP A 216 -6.49 -16.57 23.68
C ASP A 216 -6.15 -17.44 24.89
N MET A 217 -7.04 -17.43 25.90
CA MET A 217 -6.90 -18.23 27.09
C MET A 217 -6.95 -19.74 26.81
N ASN A 218 -7.58 -20.17 25.72
CA ASN A 218 -7.66 -21.56 25.31
C ASN A 218 -6.31 -22.11 24.80
N ASP A 219 -5.46 -21.22 24.31
CA ASP A 219 -4.10 -21.55 23.85
C ASP A 219 -3.08 -21.62 24.98
N CYS A 220 -3.52 -21.35 26.22
CA CYS A 220 -2.66 -21.27 27.37
C CYS A 220 -2.95 -22.39 28.35
N ARG A 221 -1.93 -23.17 28.70
CA ARG A 221 -1.97 -24.13 29.81
C ARG A 221 -1.35 -23.51 31.07
N ILE A 222 -2.08 -23.58 32.17
CA ILE A 222 -1.63 -23.06 33.45
C ILE A 222 -1.46 -24.25 34.42
N ASP A 223 -0.22 -24.50 34.83
CA ASP A 223 0.12 -25.50 35.85
C ASP A 223 0.52 -24.76 37.14
N VAL A 224 -0.05 -25.19 38.25
CA VAL A 224 0.26 -24.65 39.58
C VAL A 224 1.18 -25.58 40.32
N MET A 225 2.18 -25.05 40.98
CA MET A 225 3.19 -25.85 41.71
C MET A 225 3.68 -25.11 42.94
N ARG A 226 4.41 -25.83 43.77
CA ARG A 226 5.07 -25.23 44.93
C ARG A 226 6.28 -24.40 44.47
N ALA A 227 6.44 -23.24 45.11
CA ALA A 227 7.59 -22.38 44.80
C ALA A 227 8.89 -23.00 45.32
N SER A 228 9.94 -22.96 44.48
CA SER A 228 11.29 -23.43 44.85
C SER A 228 12.11 -22.24 45.39
N CYS A 229 11.77 -21.72 46.57
CA CYS A 229 12.55 -20.68 47.24
C CYS A 229 13.24 -21.16 48.50
N ASN A 230 14.36 -20.53 48.84
CA ASN A 230 15.14 -20.83 50.07
C ASN A 230 14.39 -20.32 51.32
N GLY A 231 13.49 -21.16 51.85
CA GLY A 231 13.08 -21.10 53.25
C GLY A 231 11.86 -20.22 53.61
N GLY A 232 10.95 -20.84 54.31
CA GLY A 232 9.79 -20.24 55.01
C GLY A 232 8.61 -21.21 55.08
N GLN A 233 7.84 -21.21 56.15
CA GLN A 233 6.71 -22.12 56.33
C GLN A 233 5.60 -21.94 55.25
N CYS A 234 5.47 -20.78 54.67
CA CYS A 234 4.46 -20.48 53.63
C CYS A 234 4.82 -21.14 52.25
N VAL A 235 6.09 -21.32 51.92
CA VAL A 235 6.58 -21.87 50.65
C VAL A 235 6.32 -23.37 50.52
N ASN A 236 6.30 -24.07 51.65
CA ASN A 236 6.10 -25.52 51.67
C ASN A 236 4.63 -25.98 51.77
N THR A 237 3.69 -25.05 52.03
CA THR A 237 2.28 -25.39 52.28
C THR A 237 1.34 -24.90 51.19
N THR A 238 1.73 -23.92 50.35
CA THR A 238 0.83 -23.32 49.34
C THR A 238 1.43 -23.44 47.94
N ASP A 239 0.63 -23.89 46.98
CA ASP A 239 0.97 -23.95 45.56
C ASP A 239 0.85 -22.56 44.94
N SER A 240 1.81 -21.68 45.20
CA SER A 240 1.81 -20.28 44.75
C SER A 240 2.52 -20.03 43.42
N ALA A 241 3.43 -20.95 43.00
CA ALA A 241 4.13 -20.81 41.74
C ALA A 241 3.26 -21.22 40.55
N VAL A 242 3.34 -20.46 39.46
CA VAL A 242 2.59 -20.67 38.23
C VAL A 242 3.56 -20.94 37.08
N ARG A 243 3.29 -21.99 36.32
CA ARG A 243 3.88 -22.27 35.02
C ARG A 243 2.84 -22.06 33.96
N LEU A 244 3.09 -21.12 33.08
CA LEU A 244 2.24 -20.80 31.93
C LEU A 244 2.91 -21.31 30.66
N THR A 245 2.22 -22.16 29.91
CA THR A 245 2.69 -22.69 28.63
C THR A 245 1.75 -22.21 27.53
N HIS A 246 2.26 -21.49 26.56
CA HIS A 246 1.52 -21.07 25.38
C HIS A 246 1.78 -22.07 24.24
N TYR A 247 0.74 -22.81 23.84
CA TYR A 247 0.84 -23.91 22.88
C TYR A 247 1.31 -23.49 21.48
N PRO A 248 0.78 -22.43 20.87
CA PRO A 248 1.16 -22.08 19.49
C PRO A 248 2.62 -21.69 19.32
N THR A 249 3.23 -21.05 20.33
CA THR A 249 4.62 -20.60 20.29
C THR A 249 5.58 -21.46 21.09
N GLY A 250 5.07 -22.39 21.91
CA GLY A 250 5.89 -23.20 22.81
C GLY A 250 6.55 -22.42 23.96
N ILE A 251 6.19 -21.16 24.17
CA ILE A 251 6.77 -20.33 25.24
C ILE A 251 6.30 -20.86 26.59
N VAL A 252 7.26 -21.08 27.49
CA VAL A 252 7.03 -21.47 28.88
C VAL A 252 7.50 -20.34 29.80
N ILE A 253 6.65 -19.91 30.71
CA ILE A 253 6.92 -18.84 31.67
C ILE A 253 6.70 -19.40 33.10
N TYR A 254 7.67 -19.18 33.94
CA TYR A 254 7.59 -19.51 35.38
C TYR A 254 7.48 -18.21 36.17
N SER A 255 6.46 -18.10 37.02
CA SER A 255 6.29 -17.00 37.96
C SER A 255 6.13 -17.55 39.38
N GLN A 256 7.09 -17.22 40.28
CA GLN A 256 7.11 -17.66 41.67
C GLN A 256 7.57 -16.56 42.63
N THR A 257 7.61 -15.30 42.16
CA THR A 257 8.16 -14.19 42.93
C THR A 257 7.20 -13.63 43.97
N GLU A 258 5.88 -13.81 43.76
CA GLU A 258 4.85 -13.33 44.65
C GLU A 258 4.30 -14.43 45.55
N LYS A 259 3.79 -14.01 46.72
CA LYS A 259 3.18 -14.94 47.69
C LYS A 259 1.80 -15.44 47.25
N SER A 260 1.13 -14.73 46.36
CA SER A 260 -0.20 -15.03 45.84
C SER A 260 -0.13 -15.70 44.48
N GLN A 261 -0.81 -16.84 44.33
CA GLN A 261 -1.00 -17.53 43.06
C GLN A 261 -1.60 -16.62 41.98
N LEU A 262 -2.60 -15.79 42.34
CA LEU A 262 -3.27 -14.89 41.43
C LEU A 262 -2.31 -13.84 40.86
N GLN A 263 -1.49 -13.25 41.73
CA GLN A 263 -0.47 -12.27 41.29
C GLN A 263 0.60 -12.90 40.39
N ASN A 264 1.03 -14.15 40.73
CA ASN A 264 1.96 -14.88 39.84
C ASN A 264 1.34 -15.22 38.50
N LYS A 265 0.03 -15.54 38.44
CA LYS A 265 -0.70 -15.76 37.21
C LYS A 265 -0.78 -14.48 36.37
N GLU A 266 -1.17 -13.35 36.92
CA GLU A 266 -1.21 -12.07 36.24
C GLU A 266 0.17 -11.65 35.69
N LYS A 267 1.21 -11.83 36.50
CA LYS A 267 2.59 -11.57 36.12
C LYS A 267 3.06 -12.46 34.97
N ALA A 268 2.70 -13.75 34.99
CA ALA A 268 3.00 -14.68 33.93
C ALA A 268 2.31 -14.26 32.60
N PHE A 269 1.05 -13.86 32.64
CA PHE A 269 0.34 -13.34 31.44
C PHE A 269 0.93 -12.03 30.92
N ARG A 270 1.34 -11.12 31.82
CA ARG A 270 2.01 -9.88 31.41
C ARG A 270 3.33 -10.18 30.70
N LEU A 271 4.13 -11.11 31.22
CA LEU A 271 5.38 -11.55 30.61
C LEU A 271 5.14 -12.28 29.27
N LEU A 272 4.08 -13.10 29.18
CA LEU A 272 3.72 -13.76 27.93
C LEU A 272 3.36 -12.72 26.85
N ARG A 273 2.53 -11.71 27.21
CA ARG A 273 2.15 -10.63 26.28
C ARG A 273 3.38 -9.89 25.76
N SER A 274 4.33 -9.54 26.63
CA SER A 274 5.59 -8.90 26.21
C SER A 274 6.39 -9.78 25.26
N LYS A 275 6.56 -11.08 25.58
CA LYS A 275 7.30 -11.99 24.70
C LYS A 275 6.62 -12.23 23.35
N LEU A 276 5.30 -12.34 23.34
CA LEU A 276 4.56 -12.47 22.08
C LEU A 276 4.64 -11.19 21.24
N TYR A 277 4.59 -10.03 21.88
CA TYR A 277 4.79 -8.75 21.21
C TYR A 277 6.20 -8.66 20.59
N ASP A 278 7.24 -9.04 21.34
CA ASP A 278 8.62 -9.04 20.83
C ASP A 278 8.79 -9.99 19.63
N LEU A 279 8.18 -11.19 19.68
CA LEU A 279 8.22 -12.15 18.57
C LEU A 279 7.48 -11.64 17.33
N GLU A 280 6.34 -11.01 17.51
CA GLU A 280 5.57 -10.47 16.38
C GLU A 280 6.29 -9.28 15.76
N LEU A 281 6.90 -8.44 16.60
CA LEU A 281 7.74 -7.33 16.16
C LEU A 281 8.95 -7.83 15.35
N GLU A 282 9.63 -8.88 15.82
CA GLU A 282 10.77 -9.49 15.13
C GLU A 282 10.36 -10.09 13.77
N LYS A 283 9.26 -10.84 13.71
CA LYS A 283 8.72 -11.38 12.46
C LYS A 283 8.42 -10.26 11.46
N ARG A 284 7.79 -9.19 11.93
CA ARG A 284 7.44 -8.03 11.11
C ARG A 284 8.71 -7.33 10.59
N GLN A 285 9.70 -7.08 11.44
CA GLN A 285 10.97 -6.47 11.04
C GLN A 285 11.70 -7.32 9.98
N ASN A 286 11.67 -8.65 10.13
CA ASN A 286 12.25 -9.56 9.15
C ASN A 286 11.49 -9.51 7.81
N SER A 287 10.16 -9.49 7.84
CA SER A 287 9.32 -9.36 6.63
C SER A 287 9.56 -8.02 5.92
N GLU A 288 9.60 -6.92 6.66
CA GLU A 288 9.90 -5.58 6.12
C GLU A 288 11.32 -5.51 5.55
N ALA A 289 12.29 -6.19 6.20
CA ALA A 289 13.66 -6.24 5.70
C ALA A 289 13.79 -7.07 4.40
N GLU A 290 13.03 -8.17 4.27
CA GLU A 290 12.95 -8.95 3.04
C GLU A 290 12.28 -8.15 1.91
N GLU A 291 11.15 -7.51 2.20
CA GLU A 291 10.47 -6.65 1.24
C GLU A 291 11.37 -5.51 0.74
N ARG A 292 12.04 -4.82 1.66
CA ARG A 292 13.04 -3.80 1.33
C ARG A 292 14.14 -4.34 0.42
N ARG A 293 14.70 -5.51 0.73
CA ARG A 293 15.74 -6.14 -0.09
C ARG A 293 15.22 -6.49 -1.49
N SER A 294 14.00 -6.97 -1.61
CA SER A 294 13.39 -7.30 -2.90
C SER A 294 13.20 -6.06 -3.78
N GLN A 295 12.88 -4.91 -3.18
CA GLN A 295 12.67 -3.65 -3.88
C GLN A 295 13.98 -3.01 -4.36
N ILE A 296 15.03 -3.06 -3.55
CA ILE A 296 16.27 -2.29 -3.76
C ILE A 296 17.33 -3.13 -4.52
N GLY A 297 17.29 -4.47 -4.43
CA GLY A 297 18.34 -5.34 -4.96
C GLY A 297 19.70 -5.05 -4.32
N THR A 298 20.76 -4.99 -5.14
CA THR A 298 22.13 -4.65 -4.71
C THR A 298 22.44 -3.16 -4.82
N GLY A 299 21.56 -2.35 -5.45
CA GLY A 299 21.80 -0.95 -5.74
C GLY A 299 22.80 -0.70 -6.88
N ASP A 300 23.12 -1.74 -7.64
CA ASP A 300 24.06 -1.64 -8.78
C ASP A 300 23.43 -0.81 -9.91
N ARG A 301 24.30 -0.17 -10.70
CA ARG A 301 23.94 0.61 -11.89
C ARG A 301 23.20 -0.21 -12.96
N SER A 302 23.37 -1.51 -12.98
CA SER A 302 22.68 -2.44 -13.89
C SER A 302 21.21 -2.65 -13.55
N GLU A 303 20.83 -2.57 -12.27
CA GLU A 303 19.48 -2.83 -11.75
C GLU A 303 18.52 -1.64 -11.87
N LYS A 304 18.92 -0.59 -12.59
CA LYS A 304 18.17 0.63 -12.75
C LYS A 304 16.73 0.41 -13.23
N ILE A 305 15.79 1.02 -12.55
CA ILE A 305 14.39 1.15 -13.02
C ILE A 305 14.24 2.40 -13.89
N ARG A 306 14.95 3.49 -13.54
CA ARG A 306 14.84 4.79 -14.21
C ARG A 306 16.21 5.46 -14.37
N THR A 307 16.38 6.18 -15.48
CA THR A 307 17.59 6.96 -15.75
C THR A 307 17.24 8.43 -15.96
N TYR A 308 17.93 9.28 -15.22
CA TYR A 308 17.88 10.74 -15.31
C TYR A 308 19.13 11.22 -16.08
N ASN A 309 18.97 11.62 -17.34
CA ASN A 309 20.07 12.06 -18.20
C ASN A 309 20.01 13.58 -18.37
N PHE A 310 20.80 14.30 -17.58
CA PHE A 310 20.82 15.76 -17.57
C PHE A 310 21.36 16.33 -18.88
N PRO A 311 22.48 15.84 -19.47
CA PRO A 311 23.00 16.35 -20.76
C PRO A 311 21.99 16.27 -21.91
N GLN A 312 21.06 15.30 -21.86
CA GLN A 312 20.05 15.12 -22.89
C GLN A 312 18.66 15.65 -22.44
N GLY A 313 18.54 16.22 -21.24
CA GLY A 313 17.29 16.76 -20.71
C GLY A 313 16.15 15.73 -20.58
N ARG A 314 16.48 14.43 -20.48
CA ARG A 314 15.48 13.35 -20.52
C ARG A 314 15.49 12.46 -19.29
N VAL A 315 14.31 11.92 -18.97
CA VAL A 315 14.11 10.85 -18.00
C VAL A 315 13.53 9.64 -18.73
N THR A 316 14.13 8.47 -18.52
CA THR A 316 13.68 7.22 -19.14
C THR A 316 13.34 6.19 -18.08
N ASP A 317 12.10 5.73 -18.03
CA ASP A 317 11.69 4.56 -17.24
C ASP A 317 11.87 3.30 -18.09
N HIS A 318 12.74 2.41 -17.62
CA HIS A 318 13.13 1.23 -18.39
C HIS A 318 12.10 0.10 -18.32
N ARG A 319 11.24 0.09 -17.31
CA ARG A 319 10.20 -0.94 -17.14
C ARG A 319 9.14 -0.86 -18.23
N ILE A 320 8.73 0.36 -18.59
CA ILE A 320 7.71 0.64 -19.60
C ILE A 320 8.28 1.27 -20.87
N LYS A 321 9.62 1.45 -20.94
CA LYS A 321 10.33 2.09 -22.07
C LYS A 321 9.83 3.50 -22.40
N LEU A 322 9.32 4.22 -21.40
CA LEU A 322 8.85 5.59 -21.53
C LEU A 322 10.01 6.56 -21.41
N THR A 323 10.12 7.53 -22.33
CA THR A 323 11.11 8.61 -22.27
C THR A 323 10.42 9.96 -22.35
N LEU A 324 10.67 10.81 -21.35
CA LEU A 324 10.15 12.18 -21.27
C LEU A 324 11.30 13.18 -21.32
N TYR A 325 11.18 14.22 -22.16
CA TYR A 325 12.19 15.27 -22.38
C TYR A 325 11.88 16.53 -21.54
N LYS A 326 11.61 16.34 -20.23
CA LYS A 326 11.29 17.41 -19.29
C LYS A 326 11.90 17.17 -17.91
N ILE A 327 13.22 16.88 -17.91
CA ILE A 327 13.92 16.51 -16.67
C ILE A 327 13.80 17.54 -15.57
N ASP A 328 13.88 18.84 -15.89
CA ASP A 328 13.81 19.92 -14.91
C ASP A 328 12.43 19.99 -14.23
N SER A 329 11.36 19.80 -15.01
CA SER A 329 9.99 19.72 -14.47
C SER A 329 9.81 18.51 -13.56
N ILE A 330 10.32 17.33 -13.98
CA ILE A 330 10.26 16.10 -13.21
C ILE A 330 11.01 16.25 -11.88
N MET A 331 12.26 16.79 -11.91
CA MET A 331 13.06 17.01 -10.70
C MET A 331 12.44 18.05 -9.74
N ASN A 332 11.54 18.88 -10.24
CA ASN A 332 10.74 19.82 -9.43
C ASN A 332 9.41 19.24 -8.94
N GLY A 333 9.13 17.95 -9.19
CA GLY A 333 7.98 17.23 -8.66
C GLY A 333 6.87 16.91 -9.67
N ASP A 334 7.00 17.28 -10.95
CA ASP A 334 6.02 16.92 -11.99
C ASP A 334 6.22 15.47 -12.48
N ILE A 335 5.96 14.51 -11.60
CA ILE A 335 6.09 13.08 -11.88
C ILE A 335 4.76 12.38 -12.20
N GLN A 336 3.65 13.12 -12.22
CA GLN A 336 2.31 12.53 -12.38
C GLN A 336 2.20 11.71 -13.68
N GLU A 337 2.67 12.22 -14.80
CA GLU A 337 2.64 11.50 -16.07
C GLU A 337 3.42 10.18 -16.04
N LEU A 338 4.57 10.13 -15.33
CA LEU A 338 5.33 8.89 -15.15
C LEU A 338 4.53 7.87 -14.34
N LEU A 339 3.90 8.32 -13.24
CA LEU A 339 3.10 7.46 -12.37
C LEU A 339 1.86 6.93 -13.09
N ASP A 340 1.15 7.77 -13.83
CA ASP A 340 -0.05 7.38 -14.58
C ASP A 340 0.27 6.28 -15.62
N ASN A 341 1.38 6.43 -16.34
CA ASN A 341 1.83 5.41 -17.30
C ASN A 341 2.25 4.10 -16.62
N LEU A 342 2.87 4.16 -15.43
CA LEU A 342 3.22 2.97 -14.64
C LEU A 342 1.98 2.27 -14.10
N ILE A 343 1.01 3.01 -13.60
CA ILE A 343 -0.28 2.50 -13.13
C ILE A 343 -1.01 1.82 -14.29
N ALA A 344 -1.10 2.48 -15.44
CA ALA A 344 -1.74 1.92 -16.63
C ALA A 344 -1.06 0.62 -17.11
N ALA A 345 0.27 0.57 -17.09
CA ALA A 345 1.03 -0.63 -17.45
C ALA A 345 0.79 -1.80 -16.47
N ASP A 346 0.74 -1.52 -15.16
CA ASP A 346 0.42 -2.53 -14.14
C ASP A 346 -1.01 -3.05 -14.28
N GLN A 347 -1.98 -2.16 -14.50
CA GLN A 347 -3.37 -2.52 -14.76
C GLN A 347 -3.50 -3.39 -16.01
N ALA A 348 -2.82 -3.03 -17.10
CA ALA A 348 -2.82 -3.82 -18.33
C ALA A 348 -2.21 -5.22 -18.10
N ALA A 349 -1.12 -5.33 -17.35
CA ALA A 349 -0.50 -6.61 -17.00
C ALA A 349 -1.43 -7.48 -16.13
N LYS A 350 -2.14 -6.89 -15.18
CA LYS A 350 -3.13 -7.59 -14.35
C LYS A 350 -4.32 -8.07 -15.16
N LEU A 351 -4.85 -7.24 -16.07
CA LEU A 351 -5.93 -7.61 -16.98
C LEU A 351 -5.54 -8.76 -17.90
N ALA A 352 -4.31 -8.74 -18.44
CA ALA A 352 -3.80 -9.84 -19.27
C ALA A 352 -3.79 -11.17 -18.50
N LYS A 353 -3.31 -11.18 -17.26
CA LYS A 353 -3.31 -12.35 -16.38
C LYS A 353 -4.72 -12.84 -16.01
N MET A 354 -5.70 -11.96 -15.87
CA MET A 354 -7.10 -12.34 -15.63
C MET A 354 -7.76 -13.00 -16.84
N ASN A 355 -7.33 -12.65 -18.05
CA ASN A 355 -7.86 -13.23 -19.28
C ASN A 355 -7.22 -14.60 -19.62
N GLU A 356 -6.07 -14.94 -19.01
CA GLU A 356 -5.39 -16.24 -19.18
C GLU A 356 -5.91 -17.33 -18.22
N ASN A 357 -6.62 -16.96 -17.15
CA ASN A 357 -7.25 -17.86 -16.17
C ASN A 357 -8.77 -17.95 -16.39
#